data_de35177ffb2e432e275da2171f016632
#
_entry.id   de35177ffb2e432e275da2171f016632
#
_cell.length_a   1.000
_cell.length_b   1.000
_cell.length_c   1.000
_cell.angle_alpha   90.00
_cell.angle_beta   90.00
_cell.angle_gamma   90.00
#
_symmetry.space_group_name_H-M   'P 1'
#
loop_
_entity.id
_entity.type
_entity.pdbx_description
1 polymer ?
#
loop_
_entity_poly.entity_id
_entity_poly.type
_entity_poly.pdbx_seq_one_letter_code
_entity_poly.pdbx_strand_id
1 'polypeptide(L)'
;GDACLVADRKNNELLLVCASGDIPYQRSTVEHPLRIETLRASYDNVKKQWVWTKPKDHTNEFYNKLFNNANPSMFMSSGKVCQSSIVKVGKYYRVYAALCTRKGNFVVYSDDFGDTWNVLGSATESCAPQGDEVKCEELPDGSVIISSRKDGGRYFNIFHFKDLKKAIGAWEVEVDSRKAKGG
;
A
#
# COMPACT_ATOMS: atom_id res chain seq x y z
N GLY A 1 -0.18 -2.22 -15.36
CA GLY A 1 -0.57 -1.16 -14.42
C GLY A 1 0.62 -0.58 -13.67
N ASP A 2 0.35 0.41 -12.86
CA ASP A 2 1.38 1.12 -12.11
C ASP A 2 2.11 0.18 -11.15
N ALA A 3 3.43 0.33 -11.10
CA ALA A 3 4.28 -0.50 -10.27
C ALA A 3 4.86 0.32 -9.11
N CYS A 4 4.86 -0.27 -7.93
CA CYS A 4 5.50 0.27 -6.74
C CYS A 4 6.69 -0.60 -6.38
N LEU A 5 7.84 0.00 -6.17
CA LEU A 5 9.08 -0.70 -5.87
C LEU A 5 9.62 -0.27 -4.52
N VAL A 6 10.19 -1.22 -3.77
CA VAL A 6 11.01 -0.96 -2.59
C VAL A 6 12.22 -1.89 -2.57
N ALA A 7 13.38 -1.33 -2.22
CA ALA A 7 14.57 -2.11 -1.90
C ALA A 7 14.59 -2.37 -0.39
N ASP A 8 14.77 -3.63 -0.01
CA ASP A 8 14.95 -3.98 1.41
C ASP A 8 16.26 -3.39 1.93
N ARG A 9 16.18 -2.69 3.07
CA ARG A 9 17.35 -1.99 3.61
C ARG A 9 18.42 -2.89 4.23
N LYS A 10 18.16 -4.20 4.35
CA LYS A 10 19.07 -5.12 5.06
C LYS A 10 19.39 -6.42 4.31
N ASN A 11 18.55 -6.87 3.39
CA ASN A 11 18.61 -8.24 2.88
C ASN A 11 18.98 -8.35 1.38
N ASN A 12 19.34 -7.25 0.71
CA ASN A 12 19.62 -7.23 -0.74
C ASN A 12 18.48 -7.85 -1.56
N GLU A 13 17.26 -7.49 -1.22
CA GLU A 13 16.04 -7.93 -1.90
C GLU A 13 15.27 -6.72 -2.45
N LEU A 14 14.53 -6.93 -3.52
CA LEU A 14 13.58 -5.96 -4.07
C LEU A 14 12.17 -6.56 -3.97
N LEU A 15 11.20 -5.72 -3.67
CA LEU A 15 9.79 -6.04 -3.76
C LEU A 15 9.14 -5.08 -4.75
N LEU A 16 8.49 -5.64 -5.76
CA LEU A 16 7.64 -4.92 -6.69
C LEU A 16 6.19 -5.33 -6.41
N VAL A 17 5.32 -4.36 -6.27
CA VAL A 17 3.87 -4.55 -6.13
C VAL A 17 3.20 -3.81 -7.27
N CYS A 18 2.27 -4.45 -7.97
CA CYS A 18 1.58 -3.85 -9.10
C CYS A 18 0.15 -4.33 -9.23
N ALA A 19 -0.65 -3.51 -9.90
CA ALA A 19 -1.92 -3.95 -10.44
C ALA A 19 -1.71 -4.50 -11.86
N SER A 20 -2.33 -5.63 -12.17
CA SER A 20 -2.26 -6.29 -13.47
C SER A 20 -3.65 -6.72 -13.95
N GLY A 21 -3.75 -7.10 -15.22
CA GLY A 21 -5.00 -7.56 -15.83
C GLY A 21 -5.29 -6.88 -17.16
N ASP A 22 -6.42 -7.24 -17.72
CA ASP A 22 -6.90 -6.87 -19.05
C ASP A 22 -8.06 -5.88 -19.03
N ILE A 23 -8.46 -5.44 -17.83
CA ILE A 23 -9.57 -4.53 -17.60
C ILE A 23 -9.08 -3.21 -16.98
N PRO A 24 -9.55 -2.04 -17.43
CA PRO A 24 -9.22 -0.77 -16.77
C PRO A 24 -9.92 -0.64 -15.42
N TYR A 25 -9.29 0.09 -14.51
CA TYR A 25 -9.77 0.34 -13.14
C TYR A 25 -11.24 0.76 -13.07
N GLN A 26 -11.67 1.65 -13.98
CA GLN A 26 -13.03 2.19 -14.01
C GLN A 26 -14.10 1.15 -14.37
N ARG A 27 -13.71 0.03 -14.99
CA ARG A 27 -14.62 -1.04 -15.43
C ARG A 27 -14.45 -2.34 -14.70
N SER A 28 -13.38 -2.48 -13.88
CA SER A 28 -13.17 -3.70 -13.10
C SER A 28 -14.24 -3.86 -12.02
N THR A 29 -14.58 -5.10 -11.72
CA THR A 29 -15.56 -5.52 -10.70
C THR A 29 -14.95 -6.61 -9.81
N VAL A 30 -15.67 -7.05 -8.80
CA VAL A 30 -15.22 -8.16 -7.96
C VAL A 30 -15.15 -9.47 -8.76
N GLU A 31 -16.06 -9.66 -9.74
CA GLU A 31 -16.07 -10.85 -10.60
C GLU A 31 -14.99 -10.81 -11.69
N HIS A 32 -14.59 -9.60 -12.10
CA HIS A 32 -13.51 -9.39 -13.07
C HIS A 32 -12.56 -8.32 -12.52
N PRO A 33 -11.73 -8.65 -11.55
CA PRO A 33 -10.92 -7.68 -10.83
C PRO A 33 -9.63 -7.31 -11.56
N LEU A 34 -9.14 -6.10 -11.31
CA LEU A 34 -7.71 -5.84 -11.45
C LEU A 34 -6.97 -6.71 -10.43
N ARG A 35 -6.01 -7.49 -10.89
CA ARG A 35 -5.19 -8.32 -10.02
C ARG A 35 -4.18 -7.47 -9.26
N ILE A 36 -3.90 -7.87 -8.03
CA ILE A 36 -2.79 -7.34 -7.24
C ILE A 36 -1.71 -8.42 -7.22
N GLU A 37 -0.55 -8.10 -7.73
CA GLU A 37 0.56 -9.04 -7.84
C GLU A 37 1.83 -8.48 -7.20
N THR A 38 2.63 -9.39 -6.64
CA THR A 38 3.97 -9.06 -6.14
C THR A 38 5.02 -9.90 -6.86
N LEU A 39 6.19 -9.29 -7.05
CA LEU A 39 7.40 -9.98 -7.48
C LEU A 39 8.52 -9.63 -6.50
N ARG A 40 9.35 -10.60 -6.19
CA ARG A 40 10.59 -10.37 -5.44
C ARG A 40 11.80 -10.58 -6.33
N ALA A 41 12.86 -9.88 -6.03
CA ALA A 41 14.17 -10.20 -6.58
C ALA A 41 15.20 -10.26 -5.48
N SER A 42 16.18 -11.13 -5.64
CA SER A 42 17.39 -11.18 -4.85
C SER A 42 18.62 -11.03 -5.75
N TYR A 43 19.67 -10.42 -5.20
CA TYR A 43 20.90 -10.24 -5.95
C TYR A 43 21.76 -11.51 -5.89
N ASP A 44 22.01 -12.13 -7.06
CA ASP A 44 22.94 -13.25 -7.20
C ASP A 44 24.38 -12.72 -7.28
N ASN A 45 25.14 -12.91 -6.21
CA ASN A 45 26.51 -12.43 -6.14
C ASN A 45 27.47 -13.17 -7.10
N VAL A 46 27.16 -14.37 -7.53
CA VAL A 46 27.96 -15.15 -8.47
C VAL A 46 27.74 -14.65 -9.89
N LYS A 47 26.48 -14.56 -10.29
CA LYS A 47 26.08 -14.10 -11.62
C LYS A 47 26.10 -12.58 -11.80
N LYS A 48 26.27 -11.83 -10.68
CA LYS A 48 26.23 -10.36 -10.65
C LYS A 48 24.96 -9.77 -11.26
N GLN A 49 23.81 -10.38 -10.97
CA GLN A 49 22.51 -9.95 -11.51
C GLN A 49 21.37 -10.14 -10.51
N TRP A 50 20.29 -9.39 -10.72
CA TRP A 50 19.03 -9.58 -10.00
C TRP A 50 18.28 -10.79 -10.59
N VAL A 51 17.80 -11.66 -9.71
CA VAL A 51 16.98 -12.83 -10.06
C VAL A 51 15.57 -12.61 -9.52
N TRP A 52 14.61 -12.51 -10.42
CA TRP A 52 13.19 -12.28 -10.09
C TRP A 52 12.44 -13.58 -9.90
N THR A 53 11.52 -13.60 -8.94
CA THR A 53 10.53 -14.67 -8.78
C THR A 53 9.48 -14.60 -9.88
N LYS A 54 8.66 -15.65 -9.98
CA LYS A 54 7.38 -15.55 -10.69
C LYS A 54 6.45 -14.61 -9.91
N PRO A 55 5.48 -13.94 -10.58
CA PRO A 55 4.46 -13.17 -9.92
C PRO A 55 3.66 -14.02 -8.92
N LYS A 56 3.42 -13.47 -7.74
CA LYS A 56 2.50 -14.01 -6.76
C LYS A 56 1.21 -13.21 -6.81
N ASP A 57 0.11 -13.89 -7.06
CA ASP A 57 -1.22 -13.29 -7.12
C ASP A 57 -1.83 -13.16 -5.72
N HIS A 58 -2.15 -11.94 -5.33
CA HIS A 58 -2.81 -11.58 -4.08
C HIS A 58 -4.27 -11.15 -4.26
N THR A 59 -4.84 -11.32 -5.44
CA THR A 59 -6.18 -10.81 -5.77
C THR A 59 -7.24 -11.28 -4.77
N ASN A 60 -7.28 -12.59 -4.50
CA ASN A 60 -8.23 -13.13 -3.51
C ASN A 60 -7.94 -12.64 -2.08
N GLU A 61 -6.68 -12.45 -1.72
CA GLU A 61 -6.31 -11.90 -0.41
C GLU A 61 -6.87 -10.48 -0.25
N PHE A 62 -6.62 -9.61 -1.22
CA PHE A 62 -7.09 -8.23 -1.16
C PHE A 62 -8.60 -8.11 -1.26
N TYR A 63 -9.22 -8.64 -2.31
CA TYR A 63 -10.66 -8.46 -2.51
C TYR A 63 -11.50 -9.18 -1.47
N ASN A 64 -11.24 -10.46 -1.22
CA ASN A 64 -12.06 -11.27 -0.34
C ASN A 64 -11.62 -11.18 1.12
N LYS A 65 -10.37 -11.58 1.44
CA LYS A 65 -9.96 -11.73 2.84
C LYS A 65 -9.83 -10.39 3.56
N LEU A 66 -9.21 -9.37 2.93
CA LEU A 66 -9.01 -8.06 3.57
C LEU A 66 -10.26 -7.19 3.51
N PHE A 67 -10.95 -7.15 2.38
CA PHE A 67 -12.05 -6.21 2.17
C PHE A 67 -13.43 -6.86 2.00
N ASN A 68 -13.55 -8.18 2.19
CA ASN A 68 -14.82 -8.92 2.10
C ASN A 68 -15.64 -8.57 0.84
N ASN A 69 -14.97 -8.43 -0.29
CA ASN A 69 -15.52 -8.03 -1.59
C ASN A 69 -16.28 -6.68 -1.58
N ALA A 70 -16.03 -5.84 -0.57
CA ALA A 70 -16.71 -4.55 -0.45
C ALA A 70 -16.26 -3.52 -1.49
N ASN A 71 -15.04 -3.66 -2.03
CA ASN A 71 -14.46 -2.76 -3.02
C ASN A 71 -14.51 -3.40 -4.41
N PRO A 72 -15.24 -2.83 -5.37
CA PRO A 72 -15.38 -3.41 -6.71
C PRO A 72 -14.11 -3.30 -7.56
N SER A 73 -13.24 -2.35 -7.24
CA SER A 73 -11.97 -2.16 -7.93
C SER A 73 -10.95 -1.52 -7.01
N MET A 74 -9.71 -1.94 -7.14
CA MET A 74 -8.58 -1.35 -6.41
C MET A 74 -7.29 -1.49 -7.20
N PHE A 75 -6.33 -0.60 -6.95
CA PHE A 75 -4.99 -0.71 -7.48
C PHE A 75 -3.97 -0.15 -6.49
N MET A 76 -2.77 -0.68 -6.52
CA MET A 76 -1.64 -0.09 -5.80
C MET A 76 -1.23 1.20 -6.50
N SER A 77 -1.09 2.25 -5.72
CA SER A 77 -0.71 3.54 -6.27
C SER A 77 0.73 3.53 -6.76
N SER A 78 0.97 4.17 -7.90
CA SER A 78 2.24 4.12 -8.62
C SER A 78 3.42 4.70 -7.84
N GLY A 79 4.58 4.12 -8.02
CA GLY A 79 5.88 4.64 -7.66
C GLY A 79 6.54 3.96 -6.48
N LYS A 80 6.15 4.23 -5.24
CA LYS A 80 6.91 3.81 -4.05
C LYS A 80 6.06 3.01 -3.07
N VAL A 81 6.62 1.89 -2.61
CA VAL A 81 6.24 1.24 -1.35
C VAL A 81 7.17 1.79 -0.26
N CYS A 82 6.63 2.22 0.87
CA CYS A 82 7.41 2.70 2.00
C CYS A 82 7.88 1.54 2.87
N GLN A 83 9.18 1.41 3.11
CA GLN A 83 9.68 0.50 4.13
C GLN A 83 9.98 1.25 5.42
N SER A 84 9.42 0.79 6.53
CA SER A 84 9.67 1.32 7.87
C SER A 84 11.16 1.39 8.19
N SER A 85 11.57 2.44 8.87
CA SER A 85 12.89 2.58 9.48
C SER A 85 12.90 2.14 10.95
N ILE A 86 11.73 2.02 11.56
CA ILE A 86 11.52 1.83 12.99
C ILE A 86 10.98 0.43 13.29
N VAL A 87 9.94 -0.02 12.56
CA VAL A 87 9.24 -1.26 12.84
C VAL A 87 9.87 -2.42 12.11
N LYS A 88 10.46 -3.34 12.87
CA LYS A 88 10.99 -4.61 12.36
C LYS A 88 10.24 -5.77 13.01
N VAL A 89 9.72 -6.67 12.17
CA VAL A 89 9.05 -7.91 12.60
C VAL A 89 9.76 -9.09 11.93
N GLY A 90 10.29 -9.99 12.74
CA GLY A 90 11.09 -11.11 12.22
C GLY A 90 12.31 -10.65 11.42
N LYS A 91 12.41 -11.14 10.18
CA LYS A 91 13.53 -10.82 9.28
C LYS A 91 13.44 -9.40 8.71
N TYR A 92 12.24 -8.90 8.42
CA TYR A 92 12.05 -7.71 7.62
C TYR A 92 11.59 -6.49 8.43
N TYR A 93 11.92 -5.31 7.94
CA TYR A 93 11.21 -4.10 8.32
C TYR A 93 9.86 -4.07 7.61
N ARG A 94 8.81 -3.64 8.34
CA ARG A 94 7.45 -3.51 7.80
C ARG A 94 7.44 -2.67 6.53
N VAL A 95 6.67 -3.08 5.55
CA VAL A 95 6.39 -2.27 4.37
C VAL A 95 4.95 -1.78 4.40
N TYR A 96 4.75 -0.55 3.95
CA TYR A 96 3.45 0.09 3.81
C TYR A 96 3.21 0.41 2.34
N ALA A 97 2.02 0.12 1.85
CA ALA A 97 1.61 0.44 0.50
C ALA A 97 0.25 1.14 0.49
N ALA A 98 0.15 2.22 -0.24
CA ALA A 98 -1.11 2.94 -0.39
C ALA A 98 -1.97 2.27 -1.47
N LEU A 99 -3.25 2.09 -1.18
CA LEU A 99 -4.23 1.41 -2.01
C LEU A 99 -5.35 2.37 -2.39
N CYS A 100 -5.48 2.63 -3.68
CA CYS A 100 -6.61 3.38 -4.22
C CYS A 100 -7.78 2.43 -4.48
N THR A 101 -8.96 2.77 -3.99
CA THR A 101 -10.19 2.01 -4.25
C THR A 101 -11.34 2.93 -4.65
N ARG A 102 -12.39 2.36 -5.23
CA ARG A 102 -13.60 3.13 -5.61
C ARG A 102 -14.46 3.54 -4.41
N LYS A 103 -14.12 3.12 -3.20
CA LYS A 103 -14.80 3.48 -1.95
C LYS A 103 -13.95 4.27 -0.96
N GLY A 104 -12.85 4.83 -1.44
CA GLY A 104 -11.89 5.57 -0.64
C GLY A 104 -10.50 4.94 -0.72
N ASN A 105 -9.53 5.58 -0.10
CA ASN A 105 -8.16 5.12 -0.10
C ASN A 105 -7.80 4.47 1.23
N PHE A 106 -6.93 3.48 1.17
CA PHE A 106 -6.47 2.70 2.30
C PHE A 106 -4.95 2.60 2.32
N VAL A 107 -4.40 2.18 3.44
CA VAL A 107 -3.03 1.72 3.52
C VAL A 107 -3.05 0.26 3.94
N VAL A 108 -2.25 -0.55 3.28
CA VAL A 108 -1.99 -1.93 3.65
C VAL A 108 -0.54 -2.07 4.08
N TYR A 109 -0.25 -3.06 4.92
CA TYR A 109 1.11 -3.33 5.36
C TYR A 109 1.44 -4.80 5.30
N SER A 110 2.74 -5.10 5.20
CA SER A 110 3.29 -6.45 5.25
C SER A 110 4.48 -6.49 6.20
N ASP A 111 4.55 -7.50 7.04
CA ASP A 111 5.67 -7.76 7.95
C ASP A 111 6.63 -8.84 7.41
N ASP A 112 6.30 -9.43 6.26
CA ASP A 112 7.05 -10.50 5.60
C ASP A 112 7.51 -10.15 4.18
N PHE A 113 7.68 -8.84 3.95
CA PHE A 113 8.16 -8.27 2.69
C PHE A 113 7.29 -8.66 1.48
N GLY A 114 5.97 -8.53 1.64
CA GLY A 114 4.98 -8.70 0.59
C GLY A 114 4.46 -10.13 0.41
N ASP A 115 4.76 -11.07 1.33
CA ASP A 115 4.18 -12.42 1.28
C ASP A 115 2.75 -12.46 1.75
N THR A 116 2.42 -11.70 2.77
CA THR A 116 1.05 -11.50 3.28
C THR A 116 0.79 -10.03 3.58
N TRP A 117 -0.47 -9.64 3.53
CA TRP A 117 -0.88 -8.25 3.70
C TRP A 117 -1.99 -8.11 4.74
N ASN A 118 -2.01 -6.94 5.39
CA ASN A 118 -3.03 -6.54 6.36
C ASN A 118 -3.44 -5.09 6.08
N VAL A 119 -4.65 -4.69 6.49
CA VAL A 119 -5.09 -3.30 6.43
C VAL A 119 -4.58 -2.53 7.63
N LEU A 120 -4.03 -1.34 7.43
CA LEU A 120 -3.64 -0.44 8.51
C LEU A 120 -4.87 0.34 8.97
N GLY A 121 -5.36 0.03 10.16
CA GLY A 121 -6.61 0.56 10.68
C GLY A 121 -7.82 -0.29 10.29
N SER A 122 -8.91 0.35 9.87
CA SER A 122 -10.16 -0.32 9.51
C SER A 122 -10.16 -0.74 8.03
N ALA A 123 -10.75 -1.90 7.73
CA ALA A 123 -11.04 -2.32 6.35
C ALA A 123 -12.37 -1.78 5.82
N THR A 124 -13.20 -1.22 6.70
CA THR A 124 -14.53 -0.68 6.37
C THR A 124 -14.57 0.84 6.33
N GLU A 125 -13.56 1.50 6.91
CA GLU A 125 -13.45 2.96 6.97
C GLU A 125 -12.16 3.39 6.27
N SER A 126 -12.30 4.08 5.14
CA SER A 126 -11.16 4.57 4.37
C SER A 126 -10.43 5.70 5.12
N CYS A 127 -9.11 5.74 4.97
CA CYS A 127 -8.30 6.82 5.57
C CYS A 127 -8.37 8.14 4.79
N ALA A 128 -8.91 8.13 3.59
CA ALA A 128 -9.27 9.31 2.81
C ALA A 128 -10.46 8.98 1.91
N PRO A 129 -11.31 9.98 1.57
CA PRO A 129 -12.39 9.80 0.61
C PRO A 129 -11.88 9.26 -0.72
N GLN A 130 -12.80 8.78 -1.56
CA GLN A 130 -12.47 8.39 -2.92
C GLN A 130 -11.72 9.54 -3.61
N GLY A 131 -10.53 9.24 -4.03
CA GLY A 131 -9.64 10.14 -4.72
C GLY A 131 -9.06 9.45 -5.94
N ASP A 132 -7.85 9.83 -6.26
CA ASP A 132 -7.05 9.27 -7.32
C ASP A 132 -5.77 8.66 -6.69
N GLU A 133 -4.62 8.88 -7.27
CA GLU A 133 -3.33 8.40 -6.79
C GLU A 133 -3.07 8.78 -5.33
N VAL A 134 -2.72 7.79 -4.53
CA VAL A 134 -2.43 7.94 -3.12
C VAL A 134 -1.03 7.41 -2.81
N LYS A 135 -0.34 8.05 -1.89
CA LYS A 135 0.98 7.60 -1.40
C LYS A 135 0.99 7.64 0.11
N CYS A 136 1.84 6.80 0.69
CA CYS A 136 2.09 6.81 2.13
C CYS A 136 3.59 6.88 2.42
N GLU A 137 3.92 7.42 3.58
CA GLU A 137 5.28 7.52 4.09
C GLU A 137 5.29 7.38 5.60
N GLU A 138 6.39 6.86 6.17
CA GLU A 138 6.61 6.82 7.62
C GLU A 138 7.18 8.16 8.07
N LEU A 139 6.60 8.74 9.11
CA LEU A 139 7.11 9.93 9.77
C LEU A 139 8.19 9.58 10.81
N PRO A 140 9.01 10.55 11.26
CA PRO A 140 10.11 10.29 12.19
C PRO A 140 9.72 9.65 13.52
N ASP A 141 8.47 9.83 13.95
CA ASP A 141 7.90 9.24 15.17
C ASP A 141 7.30 7.83 14.94
N GLY A 142 7.35 7.32 13.70
CA GLY A 142 6.81 6.03 13.28
C GLY A 142 5.36 6.08 12.84
N SER A 143 4.65 7.19 13.00
CA SER A 143 3.32 7.35 12.42
C SER A 143 3.36 7.29 10.90
N VAL A 144 2.22 6.99 10.25
CA VAL A 144 2.13 6.87 8.80
C VAL A 144 1.23 7.95 8.24
N ILE A 145 1.79 8.82 7.40
CA ILE A 145 1.02 9.82 6.66
C ILE A 145 0.61 9.31 5.29
N ILE A 146 -0.61 9.66 4.87
CA ILE A 146 -1.06 9.51 3.48
C ILE A 146 -1.21 10.87 2.81
N SER A 147 -1.05 10.87 1.49
CA SER A 147 -1.34 12.00 0.61
C SER A 147 -2.11 11.47 -0.60
N SER A 148 -3.38 11.82 -0.70
CA SER A 148 -4.29 11.36 -1.76
C SER A 148 -4.62 12.50 -2.69
N ARG A 149 -4.49 12.28 -4.02
CA ARG A 149 -4.84 13.24 -5.05
C ARG A 149 -6.35 13.45 -5.12
N LYS A 150 -6.76 14.69 -5.32
CA LYS A 150 -8.13 15.10 -5.61
C LYS A 150 -8.13 16.33 -6.53
N ASP A 151 -9.27 16.65 -7.09
CA ASP A 151 -9.38 17.87 -7.91
C ASP A 151 -9.07 19.13 -7.10
N GLY A 152 -8.09 19.89 -7.59
CA GLY A 152 -7.64 21.16 -7.02
C GLY A 152 -6.93 21.05 -5.68
N GLY A 153 -6.43 19.85 -5.29
CA GLY A 153 -5.69 19.71 -4.04
C GLY A 153 -5.40 18.27 -3.66
N ARG A 154 -5.22 18.04 -2.37
CA ARG A 154 -4.95 16.72 -1.80
C ARG A 154 -5.69 16.51 -0.49
N TYR A 155 -5.98 15.25 -0.17
CA TYR A 155 -6.30 14.82 1.18
C TYR A 155 -5.03 14.35 1.88
N PHE A 156 -4.90 14.71 3.16
CA PHE A 156 -3.88 14.18 4.06
C PHE A 156 -4.54 13.54 5.26
N ASN A 157 -3.96 12.48 5.78
CA ASN A 157 -4.34 11.89 7.05
C ASN A 157 -3.13 11.22 7.70
N ILE A 158 -3.13 11.07 9.01
CA ILE A 158 -2.04 10.46 9.77
C ILE A 158 -2.59 9.32 10.61
N PHE A 159 -1.91 8.18 10.56
CA PHE A 159 -2.17 7.05 11.44
C PHE A 159 -1.22 7.08 12.62
N HIS A 160 -1.78 7.20 13.81
CA HIS A 160 -1.03 7.16 15.06
C HIS A 160 -1.12 5.77 15.69
N PHE A 161 0.04 5.19 16.00
CA PHE A 161 0.11 3.89 16.62
C PHE A 161 -0.03 4.00 18.16
N LYS A 162 -0.81 3.08 18.74
CA LYS A 162 -0.79 2.73 20.15
C LYS A 162 0.19 1.58 20.41
N ASP A 163 0.33 0.67 19.45
CA ASP A 163 1.30 -0.42 19.45
C ASP A 163 1.88 -0.57 18.04
N LEU A 164 3.10 -0.09 17.86
CA LEU A 164 3.81 -0.12 16.57
C LEU A 164 4.00 -1.54 16.05
N LYS A 165 4.38 -2.50 16.91
CA LYS A 165 4.65 -3.86 16.47
C LYS A 165 3.39 -4.59 16.02
N LYS A 166 2.27 -4.40 16.72
CA LYS A 166 1.00 -5.02 16.39
C LYS A 166 0.20 -4.24 15.34
N ALA A 167 0.69 -3.09 14.88
CA ALA A 167 -0.01 -2.18 13.99
C ALA A 167 -1.38 -1.72 14.54
N ILE A 168 -1.49 -1.58 15.86
CA ILE A 168 -2.71 -1.09 16.51
C ILE A 168 -2.62 0.42 16.64
N GLY A 169 -3.65 1.11 16.19
CA GLY A 169 -3.74 2.57 16.23
C GLY A 169 -5.01 3.07 15.56
N ALA A 170 -5.02 4.34 15.19
CA ALA A 170 -6.15 4.96 14.51
C ALA A 170 -5.68 6.05 13.54
N TRP A 171 -6.46 6.23 12.49
CA TRP A 171 -6.37 7.40 11.62
C TRP A 171 -6.98 8.61 12.31
N GLU A 172 -6.41 9.78 12.08
CA GLU A 172 -7.03 11.06 12.40
C GLU A 172 -8.17 11.39 11.45
N VAL A 173 -8.71 12.59 11.55
CA VAL A 173 -9.64 13.13 10.57
C VAL A 173 -8.83 13.66 9.38
N GLU A 174 -9.23 13.29 8.17
CA GLU A 174 -8.59 13.75 6.95
C GLU A 174 -8.65 15.27 6.78
N VAL A 175 -7.58 15.85 6.29
CA VAL A 175 -7.46 17.27 5.98
C VAL A 175 -7.47 17.49 4.48
N ASP A 176 -8.40 18.33 4.02
CA ASP A 176 -8.43 18.82 2.64
C ASP A 176 -7.51 20.04 2.50
N SER A 177 -6.46 19.94 1.69
CA SER A 177 -5.50 21.04 1.50
C SER A 177 -6.11 22.35 1.00
N ARG A 178 -7.25 22.29 0.28
CA ARG A 178 -7.97 23.49 -0.16
C ARG A 178 -8.66 24.24 0.98
N LYS A 179 -8.87 23.59 2.12
CA LYS A 179 -9.46 24.18 3.31
C LYS A 179 -8.42 24.65 4.31
N ALA A 180 -7.15 24.36 4.06
CA ALA A 180 -6.06 24.82 4.92
C ALA A 180 -5.90 26.33 4.77
N LYS A 181 -5.92 27.06 5.90
CA LYS A 181 -5.65 28.50 5.90
C LYS A 181 -4.17 28.74 5.54
N GLY A 182 -3.91 29.51 4.48
CA GLY A 182 -2.58 29.91 4.07
C GLY A 182 -1.94 29.04 2.99
N GLY A 183 -2.72 28.19 2.32
CA GLY A 183 -2.30 27.46 1.11
C GLY A 183 -2.63 28.20 -0.18
#